data_182d82b799593afa5fa963e213ae1fba
#
_entry.id   182d82b799593afa5fa963e213ae1fba
#
_cell.length_a   1.000
_cell.length_b   1.000
_cell.length_c   1.000
_cell.angle_alpha   90.00
_cell.angle_beta   90.00
_cell.angle_gamma   90.00
#
_symmetry.space_group_name_H-M   'P 1'
#
loop_
_entity.id
_entity.type
_entity.pdbx_description
1 polymer ?
#
loop_
_entity_poly.entity_id
_entity_poly.type
_entity_poly.pdbx_seq_one_letter_code
_entity_poly.pdbx_strand_id
1 'polypeptide(L)'
;MRERQQLEDSINGINGLKQTLNDSIELIAMGEEEDDKSIIADAENTIRDLKKEVDSRQIDMLLSGEADANDTYLEVHAGAGGTESQDWASMLLRMYTRWAERSGRKVEVMEVHYGEEAGIKSATILIKGHNSYGMAKTESGVHRLVRISPYDSNARRHTSFA
;
A
#
# COMPACT_ATOMS: atom_id res chain seq x y z
N MET A 1 -7.39 25.58 -8.95
CA MET A 1 -8.52 24.69 -9.27
C MET A 1 -8.38 23.29 -8.65
N ARG A 2 -7.21 22.63 -8.73
CA ARG A 2 -7.00 21.29 -8.13
C ARG A 2 -7.24 21.23 -6.62
N GLU A 3 -6.70 22.18 -5.86
CA GLU A 3 -6.82 22.21 -4.40
C GLU A 3 -8.28 22.36 -3.94
N ARG A 4 -9.05 23.24 -4.60
CA ARG A 4 -10.48 23.39 -4.33
C ARG A 4 -11.25 22.08 -4.56
N GLN A 5 -10.97 21.40 -5.69
CA GLN A 5 -11.62 20.12 -6.01
C GLN A 5 -11.28 19.05 -4.97
N GLN A 6 -10.01 18.97 -4.54
CA GLN A 6 -9.59 18.03 -3.50
C GLN A 6 -10.30 18.30 -2.17
N LEU A 7 -10.47 19.55 -1.78
CA LEU A 7 -11.21 19.93 -0.58
C LEU A 7 -12.70 19.59 -0.69
N GLU A 8 -13.33 19.89 -1.83
CA GLU A 8 -14.72 19.53 -2.09
C GLU A 8 -14.93 18.02 -2.04
N ASP A 9 -14.04 17.24 -2.66
CA ASP A 9 -14.09 15.77 -2.67
C ASP A 9 -13.90 15.20 -1.25
N SER A 10 -13.01 15.80 -0.45
CA SER A 10 -12.79 15.42 0.94
C SER A 10 -14.02 15.68 1.81
N ILE A 11 -14.62 16.86 1.69
CA ILE A 11 -15.83 17.24 2.44
C ILE A 11 -17.01 16.34 2.06
N ASN A 12 -17.22 16.14 0.76
CA ASN A 12 -18.30 15.28 0.27
C ASN A 12 -18.10 13.83 0.72
N GLY A 13 -16.85 13.36 0.71
CA GLY A 13 -16.52 12.04 1.19
C GLY A 13 -16.84 11.86 2.68
N ILE A 14 -16.46 12.81 3.54
CA ILE A 14 -16.78 12.75 4.98
C ILE A 14 -18.28 12.79 5.22
N ASN A 15 -18.99 13.67 4.51
CA ASN A 15 -20.45 13.75 4.62
C ASN A 15 -21.12 12.44 4.16
N GLY A 16 -20.64 11.82 3.09
CA GLY A 16 -21.13 10.53 2.61
C GLY A 16 -20.94 9.42 3.65
N LEU A 17 -19.75 9.33 4.27
CA LEU A 17 -19.48 8.36 5.35
C LEU A 17 -20.44 8.54 6.53
N LYS A 18 -20.66 9.81 6.94
CA LYS A 18 -21.57 10.12 8.04
C LYS A 18 -23.02 9.73 7.71
N GLN A 19 -23.47 10.01 6.49
CA GLN A 19 -24.79 9.63 6.05
C GLN A 19 -24.96 8.11 6.03
N THR A 20 -24.04 7.38 5.39
CA THR A 20 -24.05 5.90 5.34
C THR A 20 -24.08 5.28 6.75
N LEU A 21 -23.34 5.87 7.70
CA LEU A 21 -23.36 5.41 9.09
C LEU A 21 -24.76 5.58 9.71
N ASN A 22 -25.37 6.76 9.55
CA ASN A 22 -26.68 7.04 10.09
C ASN A 22 -27.75 6.12 9.47
N ASP A 23 -27.73 5.97 8.14
CA ASP A 23 -28.63 5.10 7.41
C ASP A 23 -28.50 3.63 7.88
N SER A 24 -27.27 3.17 8.14
CA SER A 24 -27.01 1.82 8.65
C SER A 24 -27.53 1.63 10.09
N ILE A 25 -27.42 2.64 10.94
CA ILE A 25 -27.97 2.60 12.31
C ILE A 25 -29.50 2.54 12.27
N GLU A 26 -30.13 3.32 11.40
CA GLU A 26 -31.59 3.29 11.22
C GLU A 26 -32.08 1.92 10.69
N LEU A 27 -31.34 1.33 9.74
CA LEU A 27 -31.64 -0.01 9.21
C LEU A 27 -31.53 -1.09 10.30
N ILE A 28 -30.55 -1.01 11.20
CA ILE A 28 -30.43 -1.93 12.33
C ILE A 28 -31.65 -1.80 13.25
N ALA A 29 -32.04 -0.56 13.61
CA ALA A 29 -33.21 -0.32 14.45
C ALA A 29 -34.51 -0.88 13.85
N MET A 30 -34.70 -0.66 12.54
CA MET A 30 -35.84 -1.23 11.81
C MET A 30 -35.82 -2.77 11.78
N GLY A 31 -34.64 -3.35 11.52
CA GLY A 31 -34.48 -4.81 11.51
C GLY A 31 -34.70 -5.44 12.89
N GLU A 32 -34.37 -4.74 13.98
CA GLU A 32 -34.68 -5.17 15.35
C GLU A 32 -36.19 -5.12 15.65
N GLU A 33 -36.88 -4.08 15.18
CA GLU A 33 -38.36 -3.96 15.35
C GLU A 33 -39.12 -5.04 14.57
N GLU A 34 -38.64 -5.40 13.37
CA GLU A 34 -39.28 -6.38 12.49
C GLU A 34 -38.74 -7.82 12.72
N ASP A 35 -37.79 -8.03 13.63
CA ASP A 35 -37.07 -9.31 13.85
C ASP A 35 -36.42 -9.86 12.57
N ASP A 36 -36.00 -8.96 11.65
CA ASP A 36 -35.34 -9.31 10.38
C ASP A 36 -33.82 -9.30 10.52
N LYS A 37 -33.28 -10.51 10.78
CA LYS A 37 -31.83 -10.73 10.92
C LYS A 37 -31.05 -10.47 9.64
N SER A 38 -31.67 -10.51 8.47
CA SER A 38 -31.00 -10.28 7.19
C SER A 38 -30.65 -8.80 7.05
N ILE A 39 -31.62 -7.92 7.34
CA ILE A 39 -31.40 -6.46 7.31
C ILE A 39 -30.32 -6.05 8.31
N ILE A 40 -30.35 -6.62 9.52
CA ILE A 40 -29.32 -6.35 10.53
C ILE A 40 -27.93 -6.78 10.04
N ALA A 41 -27.82 -7.99 9.49
CA ALA A 41 -26.53 -8.50 9.00
C ALA A 41 -25.96 -7.66 7.83
N ASP A 42 -26.79 -7.21 6.91
CA ASP A 42 -26.39 -6.35 5.79
C ASP A 42 -25.93 -4.97 6.27
N ALA A 43 -26.65 -4.37 7.21
CA ALA A 43 -26.27 -3.10 7.81
C ALA A 43 -24.95 -3.21 8.62
N GLU A 44 -24.74 -4.29 9.37
CA GLU A 44 -23.48 -4.56 10.05
C GLU A 44 -22.30 -4.72 9.08
N ASN A 45 -22.49 -5.41 7.95
CA ASN A 45 -21.47 -5.54 6.92
C ASN A 45 -21.12 -4.18 6.32
N THR A 46 -22.12 -3.35 6.05
CA THR A 46 -21.92 -1.97 5.58
C THR A 46 -21.09 -1.16 6.58
N ILE A 47 -21.37 -1.26 7.88
CA ILE A 47 -20.57 -0.58 8.92
C ILE A 47 -19.15 -1.12 8.97
N ARG A 48 -18.91 -2.41 8.79
CA ARG A 48 -17.55 -2.98 8.73
C ARG A 48 -16.75 -2.46 7.54
N ASP A 49 -17.38 -2.30 6.39
CA ASP A 49 -16.71 -1.75 5.21
C ASP A 49 -16.48 -0.24 5.36
N LEU A 50 -17.42 0.49 5.95
CA LEU A 50 -17.28 1.89 6.32
C LEU A 50 -16.08 2.10 7.25
N LYS A 51 -15.90 1.23 8.24
CA LYS A 51 -14.74 1.27 9.14
C LYS A 51 -13.42 1.15 8.37
N LYS A 52 -13.32 0.22 7.43
CA LYS A 52 -12.11 0.06 6.59
C LYS A 52 -11.81 1.34 5.78
N GLU A 53 -12.86 1.98 5.25
CA GLU A 53 -12.71 3.23 4.52
C GLU A 53 -12.23 4.38 5.42
N VAL A 54 -12.79 4.48 6.63
CA VAL A 54 -12.35 5.47 7.62
C VAL A 54 -10.90 5.25 8.02
N ASP A 55 -10.50 3.99 8.30
CA ASP A 55 -9.12 3.64 8.65
C ASP A 55 -8.15 4.03 7.52
N SER A 56 -8.53 3.81 6.25
CA SER A 56 -7.73 4.23 5.10
C SER A 56 -7.60 5.75 5.00
N ARG A 57 -8.69 6.49 5.16
CA ARG A 57 -8.68 7.97 5.14
C ARG A 57 -7.90 8.56 6.31
N GLN A 58 -7.90 7.90 7.47
CA GLN A 58 -7.10 8.33 8.62
C GLN A 58 -5.61 8.26 8.29
N ILE A 59 -5.15 7.23 7.58
CA ILE A 59 -3.76 7.14 7.11
C ILE A 59 -3.45 8.28 6.14
N ASP A 60 -4.34 8.57 5.18
CA ASP A 60 -4.15 9.68 4.24
C ASP A 60 -4.03 11.03 4.95
N MET A 61 -4.80 11.24 6.03
CA MET A 61 -4.72 12.48 6.83
C MET A 61 -3.38 12.63 7.58
N LEU A 62 -2.70 11.53 7.92
CA LEU A 62 -1.37 11.57 8.53
C LEU A 62 -0.28 11.96 7.53
N LEU A 63 -0.54 11.83 6.23
CA LEU A 63 0.36 12.19 5.13
C LEU A 63 0.13 13.65 4.73
N SER A 64 0.43 14.58 5.65
CA SER A 64 0.19 16.01 5.49
C SER A 64 1.45 16.83 5.23
N GLY A 65 2.59 16.19 5.01
CA GLY A 65 3.84 16.86 4.64
C GLY A 65 3.75 17.48 3.23
N GLU A 66 4.46 18.58 3.01
CA GLU A 66 4.47 19.33 1.74
C GLU A 66 4.73 18.45 0.50
N ALA A 67 5.61 17.45 0.64
CA ALA A 67 5.96 16.52 -0.43
C ALA A 67 5.09 15.26 -0.49
N ASP A 68 4.30 14.97 0.54
CA ASP A 68 3.61 13.68 0.69
C ASP A 68 2.63 13.38 -0.44
N ALA A 69 1.98 14.40 -1.00
CA ALA A 69 1.02 14.27 -2.09
C ALA A 69 1.65 13.96 -3.46
N ASN A 70 2.98 14.05 -3.56
CA ASN A 70 3.69 13.91 -4.84
C ASN A 70 3.85 12.46 -5.29
N ASP A 71 4.13 12.32 -6.59
CA ASP A 71 4.71 11.11 -7.16
C ASP A 71 6.09 10.83 -6.53
N THR A 72 6.57 9.60 -6.62
CA THR A 72 7.88 9.25 -6.05
C THR A 72 8.70 8.37 -6.95
N TYR A 73 10.01 8.57 -6.91
CA TYR A 73 10.97 7.58 -7.34
C TYR A 73 11.26 6.63 -6.18
N LEU A 74 11.25 5.35 -6.47
CA LEU A 74 11.65 4.31 -5.53
C LEU A 74 12.83 3.56 -6.14
N GLU A 75 13.92 3.54 -5.40
CA GLU A 75 15.14 2.85 -5.79
C GLU A 75 15.39 1.66 -4.86
N VAL A 76 15.75 0.54 -5.45
CA VAL A 76 16.13 -0.68 -4.72
C VAL A 76 17.54 -1.05 -5.13
N HIS A 77 18.41 -1.25 -4.15
CA HIS A 77 19.81 -1.64 -4.37
C HIS A 77 20.10 -2.95 -3.62
N ALA A 78 20.73 -3.90 -4.31
CA ALA A 78 21.26 -5.08 -3.64
C ALA A 78 22.39 -4.68 -2.71
N GLY A 79 22.29 -5.09 -1.45
CA GLY A 79 23.32 -4.86 -0.44
C GLY A 79 24.22 -6.08 -0.25
N ALA A 80 24.64 -6.33 0.99
CA ALA A 80 25.46 -7.48 1.32
C ALA A 80 24.71 -8.80 1.17
N GLY A 81 25.34 -9.80 0.55
CA GLY A 81 24.79 -11.15 0.37
C GLY A 81 25.01 -11.77 -1.02
N GLY A 82 25.71 -11.09 -1.92
CA GLY A 82 26.03 -11.61 -3.27
C GLY A 82 24.76 -11.87 -4.09
N THR A 83 24.68 -13.01 -4.79
CA THR A 83 23.53 -13.42 -5.61
C THR A 83 22.23 -13.44 -4.81
N GLU A 84 22.28 -13.84 -3.53
CA GLU A 84 21.11 -13.86 -2.64
C GLU A 84 20.54 -12.44 -2.40
N SER A 85 21.40 -11.42 -2.24
CA SER A 85 20.95 -10.04 -2.08
C SER A 85 20.36 -9.46 -3.37
N GLN A 86 20.89 -9.86 -4.53
CA GLN A 86 20.35 -9.47 -5.84
C GLN A 86 18.96 -10.06 -6.08
N ASP A 87 18.73 -11.32 -5.67
CA ASP A 87 17.41 -11.93 -5.72
C ASP A 87 16.44 -11.24 -4.73
N TRP A 88 16.91 -10.93 -3.51
CA TRP A 88 16.13 -10.18 -2.54
C TRP A 88 15.71 -8.80 -3.07
N ALA A 89 16.61 -8.04 -3.69
CA ALA A 89 16.30 -6.76 -4.34
C ALA A 89 15.22 -6.91 -5.43
N SER A 90 15.28 -7.99 -6.22
CA SER A 90 14.24 -8.31 -7.22
C SER A 90 12.88 -8.61 -6.57
N MET A 91 12.87 -9.31 -5.45
CA MET A 91 11.63 -9.58 -4.69
C MET A 91 11.03 -8.27 -4.14
N LEU A 92 11.84 -7.36 -3.60
CA LEU A 92 11.41 -6.05 -3.13
C LEU A 92 10.82 -5.20 -4.26
N LEU A 93 11.51 -5.13 -5.40
CA LEU A 93 11.01 -4.43 -6.58
C LEU A 93 9.61 -4.94 -6.97
N ARG A 94 9.44 -6.25 -7.04
CA ARG A 94 8.16 -6.88 -7.34
C ARG A 94 7.10 -6.59 -6.27
N MET A 95 7.48 -6.59 -5.00
CA MET A 95 6.59 -6.29 -3.88
C MET A 95 6.05 -4.86 -3.99
N TYR A 96 6.91 -3.87 -4.19
CA TYR A 96 6.50 -2.46 -4.31
C TYR A 96 5.73 -2.17 -5.59
N THR A 97 6.09 -2.79 -6.70
CA THR A 97 5.33 -2.69 -7.95
C THR A 97 3.90 -3.19 -7.75
N ARG A 98 3.73 -4.37 -7.17
CA ARG A 98 2.40 -4.93 -6.88
C ARG A 98 1.60 -4.13 -5.88
N TRP A 99 2.26 -3.59 -4.86
CA TRP A 99 1.61 -2.70 -3.91
C TRP A 99 1.07 -1.45 -4.60
N ALA A 100 1.87 -0.80 -5.42
CA ALA A 100 1.47 0.39 -6.16
C ALA A 100 0.29 0.12 -7.10
N GLU A 101 0.34 -0.97 -7.87
CA GLU A 101 -0.75 -1.39 -8.77
C GLU A 101 -2.06 -1.67 -8.01
N ARG A 102 -1.99 -2.41 -6.90
CA ARG A 102 -3.17 -2.72 -6.07
C ARG A 102 -3.79 -1.48 -5.43
N SER A 103 -3.00 -0.47 -5.15
CA SER A 103 -3.46 0.82 -4.62
C SER A 103 -3.86 1.82 -5.71
N GLY A 104 -4.02 1.36 -6.96
CA GLY A 104 -4.48 2.18 -8.08
C GLY A 104 -3.45 3.19 -8.60
N ARG A 105 -2.18 3.02 -8.22
CA ARG A 105 -1.07 3.86 -8.68
C ARG A 105 -0.48 3.31 -9.98
N LYS A 106 0.07 4.20 -10.82
CA LYS A 106 0.79 3.80 -12.03
C LYS A 106 2.26 3.63 -11.72
N VAL A 107 2.85 2.56 -12.24
CA VAL A 107 4.29 2.28 -12.10
C VAL A 107 4.96 2.36 -13.47
N GLU A 108 6.05 3.11 -13.55
CA GLU A 108 6.91 3.18 -14.72
C GLU A 108 8.32 2.74 -14.30
N VAL A 109 8.82 1.72 -14.97
CA VAL A 109 10.21 1.27 -14.75
C VAL A 109 11.13 2.21 -15.50
N MET A 110 12.01 2.89 -14.77
CA MET A 110 12.95 3.86 -15.34
C MET A 110 14.26 3.19 -15.72
N GLU A 111 14.81 2.38 -14.82
CA GLU A 111 16.08 1.71 -15.01
C GLU A 111 16.13 0.40 -14.21
N VAL A 112 16.77 -0.63 -14.78
CA VAL A 112 17.04 -1.89 -14.11
C VAL A 112 18.42 -2.40 -14.49
N HIS A 113 19.27 -2.64 -13.51
CA HIS A 113 20.56 -3.29 -13.66
C HIS A 113 20.46 -4.74 -13.15
N TYR A 114 20.52 -5.68 -14.05
CA TYR A 114 20.43 -7.11 -13.70
C TYR A 114 21.70 -7.64 -13.05
N GLY A 115 21.54 -8.63 -12.19
CA GLY A 115 22.63 -9.45 -11.68
C GLY A 115 23.20 -10.35 -12.77
N GLU A 116 24.40 -10.84 -12.56
CA GLU A 116 25.06 -11.73 -13.53
C GLU A 116 24.48 -13.14 -13.49
N GLU A 117 24.12 -13.63 -12.32
CA GLU A 117 23.58 -15.00 -12.11
C GLU A 117 22.08 -14.96 -11.88
N ALA A 118 21.58 -14.04 -11.04
CA ALA A 118 20.17 -13.89 -10.71
C ALA A 118 19.86 -12.51 -10.14
N GLY A 119 18.56 -12.15 -10.13
CA GLY A 119 18.08 -10.95 -9.51
C GLY A 119 18.53 -9.65 -10.18
N ILE A 120 18.59 -8.58 -9.40
CA ILE A 120 18.97 -7.24 -9.84
C ILE A 120 20.04 -6.64 -8.91
N LYS A 121 20.98 -5.89 -9.48
CA LYS A 121 21.93 -5.05 -8.73
C LYS A 121 21.26 -3.78 -8.21
N SER A 122 20.45 -3.17 -9.04
CA SER A 122 19.62 -2.01 -8.69
C SER A 122 18.43 -1.87 -9.65
N ALA A 123 17.41 -1.17 -9.19
CA ALA A 123 16.31 -0.73 -10.04
C ALA A 123 15.72 0.57 -9.53
N THR A 124 15.26 1.39 -10.46
CA THR A 124 14.54 2.64 -10.20
C THR A 124 13.18 2.57 -10.87
N ILE A 125 12.12 2.78 -10.10
CA ILE A 125 10.76 2.90 -10.60
C ILE A 125 10.17 4.26 -10.22
N LEU A 126 9.33 4.80 -11.09
CA LEU A 126 8.51 5.97 -10.81
C LEU A 126 7.09 5.51 -10.48
N ILE A 127 6.62 5.87 -9.30
CA ILE A 127 5.25 5.56 -8.81
C ILE A 127 4.44 6.85 -8.86
N LYS A 128 3.41 6.88 -9.71
CA LYS A 128 2.53 8.03 -9.92
C LYS A 128 1.18 7.80 -9.24
N GLY A 129 0.77 8.75 -8.43
CA GLY A 129 -0.53 8.75 -7.77
C GLY A 129 -0.52 9.56 -6.48
N HIS A 130 -1.70 9.86 -5.99
CA HIS A 130 -1.86 10.62 -4.76
C HIS A 130 -1.16 9.95 -3.58
N ASN A 131 -0.43 10.74 -2.78
CA ASN A 131 0.32 10.30 -1.61
C ASN A 131 1.36 9.18 -1.88
N SER A 132 1.86 9.06 -3.11
CA SER A 132 2.87 8.04 -3.43
C SER A 132 4.16 8.25 -2.65
N TYR A 133 4.66 9.50 -2.57
CA TYR A 133 5.85 9.81 -1.79
C TYR A 133 5.61 9.61 -0.29
N GLY A 134 4.49 10.11 0.24
CA GLY A 134 4.16 10.00 1.66
C GLY A 134 4.12 8.57 2.16
N MET A 135 3.56 7.66 1.36
CA MET A 135 3.53 6.23 1.67
C MET A 135 4.90 5.58 1.53
N ALA A 136 5.61 5.84 0.42
CA ALA A 136 6.89 5.17 0.14
C ALA A 136 8.03 5.63 1.05
N LYS A 137 8.03 6.88 1.53
CA LYS A 137 9.10 7.41 2.41
C LYS A 137 9.23 6.63 3.71
N THR A 138 8.16 5.99 4.20
CA THR A 138 8.16 5.21 5.43
C THR A 138 8.90 3.88 5.29
N GLU A 139 9.10 3.43 4.06
CA GLU A 139 9.81 2.19 3.72
C GLU A 139 11.31 2.42 3.46
N SER A 140 11.77 3.68 3.53
CA SER A 140 13.18 3.99 3.32
C SER A 140 14.06 3.39 4.41
N GLY A 141 15.01 2.54 4.02
CA GLY A 141 15.93 1.90 4.96
C GLY A 141 16.48 0.58 4.43
N VAL A 142 17.13 -0.16 5.30
CA VAL A 142 17.74 -1.45 4.96
C VAL A 142 16.74 -2.59 5.23
N HIS A 143 16.44 -3.36 4.20
CA HIS A 143 15.56 -4.50 4.24
C HIS A 143 16.36 -5.80 4.39
N ARG A 144 16.08 -6.57 5.44
CA ARG A 144 16.78 -7.82 5.74
C ARG A 144 15.91 -9.02 5.40
N LEU A 145 16.47 -9.94 4.62
CA LEU A 145 15.88 -11.27 4.37
C LEU A 145 16.70 -12.35 5.07
N VAL A 146 16.04 -13.27 5.75
CA VAL A 146 16.66 -14.48 6.33
C VAL A 146 15.89 -15.69 5.83
N ARG A 147 16.55 -16.52 5.01
CA ARG A 147 15.96 -17.75 4.48
C ARG A 147 17.02 -18.82 4.20
N ILE A 148 16.59 -20.04 3.92
CA ILE A 148 17.46 -21.04 3.27
C ILE A 148 17.67 -20.58 1.83
N SER A 149 18.94 -20.38 1.44
CA SER A 149 19.27 -19.86 0.11
C SER A 149 19.02 -20.91 -0.98
N PRO A 150 18.28 -20.57 -2.05
CA PRO A 150 18.16 -21.44 -3.21
C PRO A 150 19.46 -21.52 -4.04
N TYR A 151 20.42 -20.64 -3.78
CA TYR A 151 21.72 -20.56 -4.47
C TYR A 151 22.83 -21.26 -3.72
N ASP A 152 22.57 -21.82 -2.53
CA ASP A 152 23.55 -22.57 -1.73
C ASP A 152 23.25 -24.07 -1.85
N SER A 153 24.19 -24.82 -2.46
CA SER A 153 24.10 -26.27 -2.62
C SER A 153 24.00 -27.04 -1.29
N ASN A 154 24.45 -26.43 -0.19
CA ASN A 154 24.36 -27.00 1.15
C ASN A 154 23.08 -26.65 1.90
N ALA A 155 22.15 -25.92 1.25
CA ALA A 155 20.86 -25.50 1.83
C ALA A 155 21.02 -24.77 3.18
N ARG A 156 22.07 -23.97 3.34
CA ARG A 156 22.32 -23.20 4.56
C ARG A 156 21.43 -21.98 4.64
N ARG A 157 21.19 -21.55 5.86
CA ARG A 157 20.47 -20.32 6.13
C ARG A 157 21.37 -19.09 5.89
N HIS A 158 20.91 -18.20 5.04
CA HIS A 158 21.62 -16.95 4.69
C HIS A 158 20.86 -15.73 5.18
N THR A 159 21.58 -14.66 5.42
CA THR A 159 21.06 -13.32 5.69
C THR A 159 21.52 -12.40 4.59
N SER A 160 20.60 -11.68 3.96
CA SER A 160 20.85 -10.77 2.85
C SER A 160 20.17 -9.43 3.12
N PHE A 161 20.76 -8.40 2.55
CA PHE A 161 20.30 -7.02 2.72
C PHE A 161 20.08 -6.36 1.35
N ALA A 162 19.11 -5.45 1.30
CA ALA A 162 18.84 -4.55 0.17
C ALA A 162 18.44 -3.19 0.70
#